data_91c6f63439f8a88db43dcdbcf59f61f2
#
_entry.id   91c6f63439f8a88db43dcdbcf59f61f2
#
_cell.length_a   1.000
_cell.length_b   1.000
_cell.length_c   1.000
_cell.angle_alpha   90.00
_cell.angle_beta   90.00
_cell.angle_gamma   90.00
#
_symmetry.space_group_name_H-M   'P 1'
#
loop_
_entity.id
_entity.type
_entity.pdbx_description
1 polymer ?
#
loop_
_entity_poly.entity_id
_entity_poly.type
_entity_poly.pdbx_seq_one_letter_code
_entity_poly.pdbx_strand_id
1 'polypeptide(L)'
;EEKEAVETMTELIEYYKGIFTILSSCASRQLEEVTFRRTTIPVQELFETAGKYFKKSVKNRMDKIELEMAPIDARVIGDVNQLRFLLENLIDEALTVHEDGVLRLQARKDDEYIRFLFTDTRREKSVLELNQLFYPNLARMTSGEEGELRGTEYLVCKQIIRDHDEFAGRRGCRINAEPAEGGGFTVYFTI
;
A
#
# COMPACT_ATOMS: atom_id res chain seq x y z
N GLU A 1 29.67 -2.78 -27.25
CA GLU A 1 29.34 -1.35 -27.42
C GLU A 1 27.91 -1.11 -27.91
N GLU A 2 27.48 -1.61 -29.13
CA GLU A 2 26.10 -1.39 -29.63
C GLU A 2 25.04 -2.06 -28.72
N LYS A 3 25.26 -3.28 -28.27
CA LYS A 3 24.33 -4.00 -27.40
C LYS A 3 24.21 -3.33 -26.03
N GLU A 4 25.30 -2.87 -25.48
CA GLU A 4 25.39 -2.15 -24.21
C GLU A 4 24.68 -0.77 -24.29
N ALA A 5 24.83 -0.08 -25.43
CA ALA A 5 24.12 1.18 -25.69
C ALA A 5 22.59 0.97 -25.79
N VAL A 6 22.15 -0.13 -26.43
CA VAL A 6 20.73 -0.48 -26.54
C VAL A 6 20.16 -0.84 -25.16
N GLU A 7 20.87 -1.60 -24.34
CA GLU A 7 20.48 -1.92 -22.96
C GLU A 7 20.33 -0.62 -22.13
N THR A 8 21.34 0.26 -22.16
CA THR A 8 21.29 1.55 -21.45
C THR A 8 20.12 2.44 -21.92
N MET A 9 19.86 2.49 -23.22
CA MET A 9 18.71 3.23 -23.76
C MET A 9 17.37 2.63 -23.30
N THR A 10 17.26 1.33 -23.24
CA THR A 10 16.05 0.64 -22.78
C THR A 10 15.80 0.95 -21.31
N GLU A 11 16.83 0.88 -20.46
CA GLU A 11 16.75 1.24 -19.05
C GLU A 11 16.33 2.70 -18.85
N LEU A 12 16.87 3.63 -19.64
CA LEU A 12 16.49 5.04 -19.61
C LEU A 12 15.03 5.26 -20.02
N ILE A 13 14.56 4.56 -21.03
CA ILE A 13 13.16 4.65 -21.48
C ILE A 13 12.20 4.16 -20.39
N GLU A 14 12.50 3.03 -19.76
CA GLU A 14 11.70 2.50 -18.66
C GLU A 14 11.71 3.45 -17.43
N TYR A 15 12.86 4.04 -17.14
CA TYR A 15 13.02 5.07 -16.13
C TYR A 15 12.09 6.28 -16.37
N TYR A 16 12.10 6.84 -17.60
CA TYR A 16 11.26 7.98 -17.95
C TYR A 16 9.77 7.63 -17.97
N LYS A 17 9.40 6.42 -18.41
CA LYS A 17 8.01 5.93 -18.31
C LYS A 17 7.55 5.89 -16.86
N GLY A 18 8.38 5.38 -15.95
CA GLY A 18 8.10 5.35 -14.52
C GLY A 18 7.84 6.73 -13.94
N ILE A 19 8.74 7.69 -14.19
CA ILE A 19 8.57 9.09 -13.75
C ILE A 19 7.29 9.68 -14.33
N PHE A 20 7.04 9.49 -15.64
CA PHE A 20 5.86 10.05 -16.30
C PHE A 20 4.56 9.49 -15.72
N THR A 21 4.51 8.22 -15.39
CA THR A 21 3.31 7.61 -14.77
C THR A 21 3.06 8.15 -13.36
N ILE A 22 4.11 8.36 -12.56
CA ILE A 22 3.98 8.98 -11.23
C ILE A 22 3.49 10.42 -11.37
N LEU A 23 4.10 11.20 -12.26
CA LEU A 23 3.70 12.58 -12.49
C LEU A 23 2.28 12.69 -13.03
N SER A 24 1.90 11.80 -13.95
CA SER A 24 0.53 11.74 -14.49
C SER A 24 -0.48 11.34 -13.41
N SER A 25 -0.15 10.38 -12.57
CA SER A 25 -0.99 9.97 -11.44
C SER A 25 -1.15 11.09 -10.40
N CYS A 26 -0.07 11.81 -10.10
CA CYS A 26 -0.10 12.99 -9.23
C CYS A 26 -0.88 14.14 -9.87
N ALA A 27 -0.68 14.42 -11.16
CA ALA A 27 -1.35 15.48 -11.90
C ALA A 27 -2.84 15.21 -12.09
N SER A 28 -3.25 13.96 -12.39
CA SER A 28 -4.66 13.56 -12.47
C SER A 28 -5.39 13.76 -11.15
N ARG A 29 -4.71 13.52 -10.04
CA ARG A 29 -5.26 13.77 -8.70
C ARG A 29 -5.39 15.25 -8.35
N GLN A 30 -4.52 16.11 -8.91
CA GLN A 30 -4.60 17.58 -8.74
C GLN A 30 -5.60 18.23 -9.68
N LEU A 31 -5.84 17.64 -10.86
CA LEU A 31 -6.77 18.18 -11.89
C LEU A 31 -8.21 17.64 -11.70
N GLU A 32 -8.37 16.42 -11.22
CA GLU A 32 -9.65 16.00 -10.67
C GLU A 32 -9.80 16.75 -9.34
N GLU A 33 -10.85 17.54 -9.18
CA GLU A 33 -11.34 17.91 -7.85
C GLU A 33 -11.56 16.59 -7.13
N VAL A 34 -10.55 16.14 -6.38
CA VAL A 34 -10.64 14.95 -5.54
C VAL A 34 -11.68 15.29 -4.51
N THR A 35 -12.91 14.93 -4.82
CA THR A 35 -14.05 15.10 -3.93
C THR A 35 -13.84 14.11 -2.80
N PHE A 36 -13.05 14.51 -1.80
CA PHE A 36 -12.87 13.73 -0.58
C PHE A 36 -14.22 13.60 0.11
N ARG A 37 -14.79 12.39 0.09
CA ARG A 37 -16.10 12.11 0.67
C ARG A 37 -15.96 11.73 2.13
N ARG A 38 -15.96 12.73 2.98
CA ARG A 38 -15.90 12.55 4.42
C ARG A 38 -17.13 11.82 4.95
N THR A 39 -16.92 10.60 5.44
CA THR A 39 -17.97 9.75 6.04
C THR A 39 -17.46 9.13 7.34
N THR A 40 -18.38 8.63 8.16
CA THR A 40 -18.08 7.83 9.34
C THR A 40 -18.14 6.35 8.95
N ILE A 41 -17.02 5.65 9.06
CA ILE A 41 -16.82 4.30 8.52
C ILE A 41 -16.59 3.34 9.69
N PRO A 42 -17.41 2.27 9.82
CA PRO A 42 -17.11 1.20 10.77
C PRO A 42 -15.81 0.48 10.36
N VAL A 43 -14.91 0.24 11.32
CA VAL A 43 -13.68 -0.53 11.08
C VAL A 43 -13.99 -1.91 10.52
N GLN A 44 -15.06 -2.56 11.03
CA GLN A 44 -15.53 -3.85 10.56
C GLN A 44 -15.79 -3.87 9.05
N GLU A 45 -16.39 -2.82 8.49
CA GLU A 45 -16.70 -2.72 7.05
C GLU A 45 -15.43 -2.73 6.20
N LEU A 46 -14.38 -2.02 6.62
CA LEU A 46 -13.10 -2.00 5.93
C LEU A 46 -12.45 -3.39 5.92
N PHE A 47 -12.52 -4.11 7.05
CA PHE A 47 -11.98 -5.46 7.17
C PHE A 47 -12.74 -6.48 6.31
N GLU A 48 -14.07 -6.42 6.31
CA GLU A 48 -14.90 -7.28 5.46
C GLU A 48 -14.59 -7.07 3.96
N THR A 49 -14.41 -5.82 3.56
CA THR A 49 -14.09 -5.48 2.18
C THR A 49 -12.70 -5.98 1.80
N ALA A 50 -11.70 -5.76 2.66
CA ALA A 50 -10.34 -6.27 2.47
C ALA A 50 -10.32 -7.81 2.38
N GLY A 51 -11.06 -8.50 3.25
CA GLY A 51 -11.18 -9.95 3.22
C GLY A 51 -11.83 -10.50 1.95
N LYS A 52 -12.85 -9.82 1.43
CA LYS A 52 -13.48 -10.18 0.15
C LYS A 52 -12.51 -9.97 -1.02
N TYR A 53 -11.79 -8.87 -1.02
CA TYR A 53 -10.77 -8.57 -2.03
C TYR A 53 -9.67 -9.62 -2.02
N PHE A 54 -9.10 -9.91 -0.86
CA PHE A 54 -8.06 -10.93 -0.68
C PHE A 54 -8.48 -12.29 -1.21
N LYS A 55 -9.66 -12.78 -0.80
CA LYS A 55 -10.19 -14.08 -1.27
C LYS A 55 -10.31 -14.15 -2.79
N LYS A 56 -10.69 -13.06 -3.44
CA LYS A 56 -10.75 -12.98 -4.90
C LYS A 56 -9.35 -13.03 -5.52
N SER A 57 -8.40 -12.29 -4.96
CA SER A 57 -7.03 -12.16 -5.48
C SER A 57 -6.23 -13.47 -5.36
N VAL A 58 -6.47 -14.28 -4.32
CA VAL A 58 -5.76 -15.55 -4.13
C VAL A 58 -6.42 -16.77 -4.81
N LYS A 59 -7.59 -16.61 -5.40
CA LYS A 59 -8.40 -17.72 -5.91
C LYS A 59 -7.68 -18.68 -6.86
N ASN A 60 -6.79 -18.15 -7.69
CA ASN A 60 -6.09 -18.91 -8.73
C ASN A 60 -4.59 -19.09 -8.41
N ARG A 61 -4.17 -18.81 -7.18
CA ARG A 61 -2.79 -18.97 -6.74
C ARG A 61 -2.52 -20.40 -6.30
N MET A 62 -1.27 -20.84 -6.49
CA MET A 62 -0.82 -22.17 -6.06
C MET A 62 -0.23 -22.14 -4.65
N ASP A 63 0.31 -20.99 -4.25
CA ASP A 63 0.83 -20.71 -2.91
C ASP A 63 -0.32 -20.59 -1.89
N LYS A 64 -0.07 -21.10 -0.69
CA LYS A 64 -1.03 -21.07 0.41
C LYS A 64 -0.80 -19.84 1.26
N ILE A 65 -1.63 -18.82 1.02
CA ILE A 65 -1.60 -17.58 1.78
C ILE A 65 -2.88 -17.46 2.58
N GLU A 66 -2.76 -17.13 3.85
CA GLU A 66 -3.87 -16.86 4.74
C GLU A 66 -3.90 -15.39 5.14
N LEU A 67 -5.10 -14.83 5.31
CA LEU A 67 -5.30 -13.50 5.87
C LEU A 67 -6.00 -13.62 7.22
N GLU A 68 -5.25 -13.40 8.29
CA GLU A 68 -5.79 -13.26 9.64
C GLU A 68 -6.28 -11.83 9.86
N MET A 69 -7.50 -11.66 10.37
CA MET A 69 -8.10 -10.37 10.61
C MET A 69 -8.55 -10.19 12.05
N ALA A 70 -8.17 -9.08 12.67
CA ALA A 70 -8.59 -8.68 14.01
C ALA A 70 -9.13 -7.24 14.02
N PRO A 71 -10.38 -7.02 13.59
CA PRO A 71 -11.02 -5.72 13.67
C PRO A 71 -11.38 -5.39 15.13
N ILE A 72 -11.66 -4.10 15.37
CA ILE A 72 -12.22 -3.61 16.64
C ILE A 72 -13.56 -2.95 16.41
N ASP A 73 -14.39 -2.90 17.45
CA ASP A 73 -15.63 -2.12 17.43
C ASP A 73 -15.29 -0.63 17.61
N ALA A 74 -15.05 0.01 16.46
CA ALA A 74 -14.72 1.42 16.37
C ALA A 74 -15.15 1.99 15.01
N ARG A 75 -15.14 3.30 14.90
CA ARG A 75 -15.42 4.04 13.67
C ARG A 75 -14.30 5.03 13.40
N VAL A 76 -13.99 5.24 12.13
CA VAL A 76 -13.06 6.27 11.66
C VAL A 76 -13.79 7.28 10.78
N ILE A 77 -13.24 8.48 10.69
CA ILE A 77 -13.73 9.51 9.76
C ILE A 77 -12.77 9.57 8.59
N GLY A 78 -13.30 9.36 7.38
CA GLY A 78 -12.47 9.35 6.19
C GLY A 78 -13.29 9.14 4.92
N ASP A 79 -12.59 8.89 3.83
CA ASP A 79 -13.18 8.47 2.57
C ASP A 79 -13.10 6.94 2.44
N VAL A 80 -14.25 6.29 2.43
CA VAL A 80 -14.35 4.82 2.42
C VAL A 80 -13.71 4.21 1.17
N ASN A 81 -13.83 4.87 0.02
CA ASN A 81 -13.25 4.36 -1.23
C ASN A 81 -11.73 4.46 -1.22
N GLN A 82 -11.18 5.56 -0.71
CA GLN A 82 -9.74 5.73 -0.57
C GLN A 82 -9.15 4.75 0.44
N LEU A 83 -9.77 4.56 1.62
CA LEU A 83 -9.28 3.61 2.62
C LEU A 83 -9.37 2.17 2.14
N ARG A 84 -10.44 1.83 1.40
CA ARG A 84 -10.55 0.53 0.75
C ARG A 84 -9.43 0.32 -0.26
N PHE A 85 -9.19 1.30 -1.13
CA PHE A 85 -8.13 1.25 -2.12
C PHE A 85 -6.74 1.16 -1.48
N LEU A 86 -6.51 1.82 -0.32
CA LEU A 86 -5.28 1.66 0.46
C LEU A 86 -5.06 0.21 0.88
N LEU A 87 -6.08 -0.43 1.45
CA LEU A 87 -5.99 -1.84 1.87
C LEU A 87 -5.78 -2.79 0.69
N GLU A 88 -6.45 -2.54 -0.43
CA GLU A 88 -6.25 -3.29 -1.69
C GLU A 88 -4.80 -3.18 -2.18
N ASN A 89 -4.22 -1.98 -2.19
CA ASN A 89 -2.80 -1.79 -2.57
C ASN A 89 -1.83 -2.51 -1.63
N LEU A 90 -2.09 -2.55 -0.32
CA LEU A 90 -1.25 -3.31 0.62
C LEU A 90 -1.34 -4.81 0.36
N ILE A 91 -2.53 -5.32 0.04
CA ILE A 91 -2.74 -6.72 -0.32
C ILE A 91 -2.04 -7.05 -1.64
N ASP A 92 -2.21 -6.23 -2.68
CA ASP A 92 -1.59 -6.44 -3.98
C ASP A 92 -0.06 -6.47 -3.89
N GLU A 93 0.54 -5.53 -3.15
CA GLU A 93 1.98 -5.53 -2.91
C GLU A 93 2.44 -6.80 -2.16
N ALA A 94 1.70 -7.24 -1.16
CA ALA A 94 2.01 -8.49 -0.47
C ALA A 94 1.89 -9.70 -1.40
N LEU A 95 0.95 -9.69 -2.33
CA LEU A 95 0.72 -10.77 -3.28
C LEU A 95 1.70 -10.78 -4.47
N THR A 96 2.61 -9.81 -4.59
CA THR A 96 3.71 -9.88 -5.57
C THR A 96 4.68 -11.03 -5.30
N VAL A 97 4.74 -11.52 -4.07
CA VAL A 97 5.57 -12.66 -3.67
C VAL A 97 4.76 -13.94 -3.71
N HIS A 98 5.34 -14.97 -4.32
CA HIS A 98 4.76 -16.32 -4.46
C HIS A 98 5.36 -17.27 -3.40
N GLU A 99 5.00 -17.04 -2.14
CA GLU A 99 5.44 -17.83 -1.00
C GLU A 99 4.27 -18.11 -0.07
N ASP A 100 4.26 -19.30 0.52
CA ASP A 100 3.28 -19.67 1.55
C ASP A 100 3.46 -18.80 2.80
N GLY A 101 2.37 -18.54 3.50
CA GLY A 101 2.45 -17.86 4.79
C GLY A 101 1.22 -17.04 5.15
N VAL A 102 1.40 -16.13 6.09
CA VAL A 102 0.31 -15.41 6.72
C VAL A 102 0.46 -13.90 6.56
N LEU A 103 -0.62 -13.28 6.13
CA LEU A 103 -0.83 -11.83 6.22
C LEU A 103 -1.74 -11.56 7.43
N ARG A 104 -1.50 -10.48 8.15
CA ARG A 104 -2.35 -10.07 9.28
C ARG A 104 -2.84 -8.65 9.07
N LEU A 105 -4.14 -8.45 9.21
CA LEU A 105 -4.75 -7.13 9.25
C LEU A 105 -5.39 -6.92 10.62
N GLN A 106 -4.91 -5.97 11.37
CA GLN A 106 -5.35 -5.68 12.73
C GLN A 106 -5.68 -4.20 12.88
N ALA A 107 -6.56 -3.89 13.84
CA ALA A 107 -6.82 -2.52 14.27
C ALA A 107 -6.72 -2.43 15.79
N ARG A 108 -6.21 -1.30 16.29
CA ARG A 108 -6.17 -1.00 17.73
C ARG A 108 -6.41 0.48 17.98
N LYS A 109 -6.90 0.79 19.16
CA LYS A 109 -6.98 2.19 19.61
C LYS A 109 -5.58 2.71 19.91
N ASP A 110 -5.30 3.92 19.48
CA ASP A 110 -4.04 4.62 19.67
C ASP A 110 -4.36 6.08 20.01
N ASP A 111 -4.56 6.32 21.30
CA ASP A 111 -5.10 7.57 21.84
C ASP A 111 -6.42 7.97 21.17
N GLU A 112 -6.41 9.05 20.42
CA GLU A 112 -7.56 9.56 19.68
C GLU A 112 -7.72 8.94 18.30
N TYR A 113 -6.76 8.13 17.83
CA TYR A 113 -6.74 7.52 16.49
C TYR A 113 -7.04 6.04 16.55
N ILE A 114 -7.36 5.50 15.41
CA ILE A 114 -7.34 4.07 15.19
C ILE A 114 -6.10 3.75 14.37
N ARG A 115 -5.26 2.88 14.89
CA ARG A 115 -4.08 2.36 14.19
C ARG A 115 -4.43 1.04 13.51
N PHE A 116 -4.25 1.01 12.21
CA PHE A 116 -4.34 -0.19 11.39
C PHE A 116 -2.94 -0.75 11.18
N LEU A 117 -2.79 -2.06 11.28
CA LEU A 117 -1.53 -2.77 11.11
C LEU A 117 -1.73 -3.85 10.06
N PHE A 118 -0.93 -3.80 9.00
CA PHE A 118 -0.87 -4.82 7.98
C PHE A 118 0.50 -5.48 8.01
N THR A 119 0.57 -6.75 8.42
CA THR A 119 1.82 -7.49 8.60
C THR A 119 1.96 -8.57 7.55
N ASP A 120 3.09 -8.59 6.86
CA ASP A 120 3.52 -9.69 6.00
C ASP A 120 4.61 -10.48 6.75
N THR A 121 4.30 -11.70 7.17
CA THR A 121 5.23 -12.55 7.95
C THR A 121 6.24 -13.29 7.09
N ARG A 122 6.13 -13.23 5.77
CA ARG A 122 6.93 -14.00 4.81
C ARG A 122 8.23 -13.31 4.42
N ARG A 123 8.27 -11.98 4.51
CA ARG A 123 9.37 -11.16 4.01
C ARG A 123 9.98 -10.34 5.11
N GLU A 124 11.29 -10.48 5.28
CA GLU A 124 12.05 -9.57 6.12
C GLU A 124 12.57 -8.39 5.30
N LYS A 125 12.54 -7.22 5.89
CA LYS A 125 13.12 -6.00 5.33
C LYS A 125 14.00 -5.34 6.36
N SER A 126 15.17 -4.87 5.93
CA SER A 126 16.05 -4.06 6.77
C SER A 126 15.37 -2.74 7.16
N VAL A 127 15.81 -2.15 8.26
CA VAL A 127 15.32 -0.83 8.71
C VAL A 127 15.50 0.23 7.62
N LEU A 128 16.58 0.15 6.84
CA LEU A 128 16.83 1.06 5.72
C LEU A 128 15.78 0.92 4.63
N GLU A 129 15.44 -0.32 4.24
CA GLU A 129 14.38 -0.58 3.24
C GLU A 129 13.02 -0.12 3.74
N LEU A 130 12.69 -0.36 5.02
CA LEU A 130 11.45 0.09 5.62
C LEU A 130 11.33 1.62 5.64
N ASN A 131 12.40 2.32 5.99
CA ASN A 131 12.44 3.78 5.97
C ASN A 131 12.28 4.36 4.56
N GLN A 132 12.67 3.62 3.52
CA GLN A 132 12.56 4.03 2.13
C GLN A 132 11.26 3.57 1.45
N LEU A 133 10.43 2.79 2.13
CA LEU A 133 9.27 2.12 1.53
C LEU A 133 8.28 3.12 0.89
N PHE A 134 8.09 4.28 1.51
CA PHE A 134 7.16 5.32 1.09
C PHE A 134 7.82 6.45 0.29
N TYR A 135 9.02 6.22 -0.23
CA TYR A 135 9.73 7.15 -1.11
C TYR A 135 9.89 6.56 -2.51
N PRO A 136 9.89 7.39 -3.56
CA PRO A 136 10.16 6.93 -4.91
C PRO A 136 11.49 6.17 -4.96
N ASN A 137 11.47 4.91 -5.36
CA ASN A 137 12.67 4.10 -5.56
C ASN A 137 12.60 3.49 -6.95
N LEU A 138 13.40 4.04 -7.85
CA LEU A 138 13.41 3.68 -9.26
C LEU A 138 13.81 2.22 -9.49
N ALA A 139 14.72 1.67 -8.69
CA ALA A 139 15.11 0.27 -8.79
C ALA A 139 13.95 -0.71 -8.52
N ARG A 140 12.99 -0.32 -7.67
CA ARG A 140 11.77 -1.12 -7.44
C ARG A 140 10.73 -0.95 -8.55
N MET A 141 10.74 0.22 -9.21
CA MET A 141 9.77 0.57 -10.23
C MET A 141 10.09 -0.05 -11.61
N THR A 142 11.33 -0.47 -11.82
CA THR A 142 11.80 -1.00 -13.11
C THR A 142 11.89 -2.52 -13.18
N SER A 143 11.70 -3.25 -12.08
CA SER A 143 11.90 -4.70 -12.00
C SER A 143 10.67 -5.57 -12.35
N GLY A 144 9.65 -5.00 -12.99
CA GLY A 144 8.46 -5.75 -13.42
C GLY A 144 8.63 -6.39 -14.79
N GLU A 145 8.35 -7.69 -14.92
CA GLU A 145 8.11 -8.31 -16.22
C GLU A 145 6.84 -7.71 -16.85
N GLU A 146 6.85 -7.41 -18.15
CA GLU A 146 5.71 -6.92 -18.95
C GLU A 146 5.27 -5.45 -18.75
N GLY A 147 6.15 -4.52 -18.37
CA GLY A 147 5.83 -3.08 -18.42
C GLY A 147 4.81 -2.58 -17.40
N GLU A 148 4.45 -3.39 -16.42
CA GLU A 148 3.69 -2.96 -15.26
C GLU A 148 4.61 -2.27 -14.26
N LEU A 149 4.28 -1.02 -13.92
CA LEU A 149 4.95 -0.26 -12.87
C LEU A 149 4.58 -0.86 -11.51
N ARG A 150 5.41 -1.78 -11.04
CA ARG A 150 5.33 -2.29 -9.67
C ARG A 150 6.08 -1.37 -8.71
N GLY A 151 5.62 -1.30 -7.47
CA GLY A 151 6.27 -0.54 -6.40
C GLY A 151 5.73 0.89 -6.22
N THR A 152 4.60 1.21 -6.86
CA THR A 152 3.88 2.48 -6.62
C THR A 152 2.85 2.37 -5.50
N GLU A 153 2.50 1.15 -5.07
CA GLU A 153 1.43 0.85 -4.11
C GLU A 153 1.63 1.59 -2.79
N TYR A 154 2.85 1.60 -2.26
CA TYR A 154 3.18 2.32 -1.03
C TYR A 154 3.12 3.84 -1.18
N LEU A 155 3.46 4.36 -2.37
CA LEU A 155 3.34 5.80 -2.66
C LEU A 155 1.87 6.22 -2.71
N VAL A 156 1.02 5.38 -3.31
CA VAL A 156 -0.44 5.58 -3.32
C VAL A 156 -0.98 5.55 -1.90
N CYS A 157 -0.59 4.58 -1.08
CA CYS A 157 -0.97 4.51 0.33
C CYS A 157 -0.58 5.78 1.09
N LYS A 158 0.64 6.27 0.91
CA LYS A 158 1.11 7.51 1.53
C LYS A 158 0.27 8.72 1.12
N GLN A 159 -0.08 8.83 -0.17
CA GLN A 159 -0.91 9.93 -0.65
C GLN A 159 -2.31 9.88 -0.04
N ILE A 160 -2.94 8.71 0.02
CA ILE A 160 -4.24 8.51 0.65
C ILE A 160 -4.22 8.98 2.12
N ILE A 161 -3.19 8.62 2.87
CA ILE A 161 -3.08 9.06 4.28
C ILE A 161 -2.86 10.56 4.40
N ARG A 162 -2.10 11.18 3.48
CA ARG A 162 -1.97 12.65 3.43
C ARG A 162 -3.30 13.33 3.14
N ASP A 163 -4.09 12.80 2.22
CA ASP A 163 -5.42 13.33 1.90
C ASP A 163 -6.34 13.24 3.13
N HIS A 164 -6.26 12.16 3.90
CA HIS A 164 -6.99 12.02 5.16
C HIS A 164 -6.51 13.01 6.21
N ASP A 165 -5.21 13.24 6.34
CA ASP A 165 -4.66 14.25 7.25
C ASP A 165 -5.14 15.66 6.90
N GLU A 166 -5.30 15.93 5.62
CA GLU A 166 -5.71 17.25 5.13
C GLU A 166 -7.23 17.45 5.16
N PHE A 167 -8.01 16.47 4.69
CA PHE A 167 -9.43 16.66 4.38
C PHE A 167 -10.41 15.98 5.36
N ALA A 168 -9.96 15.02 6.19
CA ALA A 168 -10.85 14.39 7.16
C ALA A 168 -11.26 15.30 8.33
N GLY A 169 -10.66 16.48 8.43
CA GLY A 169 -10.92 17.44 9.50
C GLY A 169 -10.21 17.12 10.82
N ARG A 170 -9.20 16.24 10.77
CA ARG A 170 -8.40 15.82 11.91
C ARG A 170 -6.96 15.67 11.46
N ARG A 171 -6.02 16.32 12.15
CA ARG A 171 -4.58 16.24 11.85
C ARG A 171 -3.93 15.10 12.64
N GLY A 172 -2.87 14.51 12.09
CA GLY A 172 -2.08 13.47 12.72
C GLY A 172 -2.20 12.09 12.09
N CYS A 173 -2.89 11.98 10.94
CA CYS A 173 -2.86 10.75 10.15
C CYS A 173 -1.45 10.49 9.62
N ARG A 174 -0.95 9.26 9.80
CA ARG A 174 0.42 8.86 9.44
C ARG A 174 0.45 7.45 8.88
N ILE A 175 1.45 7.17 8.04
CA ILE A 175 1.77 5.82 7.59
C ILE A 175 3.27 5.58 7.72
N ASN A 176 3.66 4.44 8.27
CA ASN A 176 5.04 4.01 8.45
C ASN A 176 5.14 2.49 8.34
N ALA A 177 6.37 1.98 8.40
CA ALA A 177 6.65 0.55 8.44
C ALA A 177 7.73 0.25 9.50
N GLU A 178 7.63 -0.93 10.10
CA GLU A 178 8.55 -1.41 11.12
C GLU A 178 8.77 -2.92 11.00
N PRO A 179 9.88 -3.48 11.50
CA PRO A 179 10.04 -4.91 11.61
C PRO A 179 8.93 -5.50 12.48
N ALA A 180 8.40 -6.66 12.10
CA ALA A 180 7.37 -7.34 12.89
C ALA A 180 7.99 -8.23 13.96
N GLU A 181 7.37 -8.32 15.13
CA GLU A 181 7.73 -9.31 16.14
C GLU A 181 7.45 -10.72 15.59
N GLY A 182 8.46 -11.58 15.63
CA GLY A 182 8.35 -12.95 15.11
C GLY A 182 8.67 -13.13 13.63
N GLY A 183 9.20 -12.11 12.97
CA GLY A 183 9.60 -12.12 11.56
C GLY A 183 8.66 -11.36 10.64
N GLY A 184 9.20 -10.95 9.50
CA GLY A 184 8.49 -10.12 8.54
C GLY A 184 8.51 -8.62 8.87
N PHE A 185 7.55 -7.88 8.32
CA PHE A 185 7.41 -6.45 8.59
C PHE A 185 5.94 -6.03 8.65
N THR A 186 5.69 -4.93 9.33
CA THR A 186 4.36 -4.34 9.47
C THR A 186 4.33 -2.95 8.84
N VAL A 187 3.38 -2.71 7.95
CA VAL A 187 2.95 -1.37 7.56
C VAL A 187 1.82 -0.96 8.49
N TYR A 188 1.92 0.19 9.11
CA TYR A 188 0.85 0.71 9.94
C TYR A 188 0.48 2.13 9.57
N PHE A 189 -0.79 2.46 9.72
CA PHE A 189 -1.31 3.80 9.52
C PHE A 189 -2.35 4.17 10.58
N THR A 190 -2.48 5.46 10.83
CA THR A 190 -3.44 6.01 11.80
C THR A 190 -4.45 6.89 11.11
N ILE A 191 -5.71 6.76 11.48
CA ILE A 191 -6.85 7.56 11.02
C ILE A 191 -7.63 8.06 12.24
#